data_ba3db2ce95e4b3f43899ead766eab0e4
#
_entry.id   ba3db2ce95e4b3f43899ead766eab0e4
#
_cell.length_a   1.000
_cell.length_b   1.000
_cell.length_c   1.000
_cell.angle_alpha   90.00
_cell.angle_beta   90.00
_cell.angle_gamma   90.00
#
_symmetry.space_group_name_H-M   'P 1'
#
loop_
_entity.id
_entity.type
_entity.pdbx_description
1 polymer ?
#
loop_
_entity_poly.entity_id
_entity_poly.type
_entity_poly.pdbx_seq_one_letter_code
_entity_poly.pdbx_strand_id
1 'polypeptide(L)'
;MATVKTSTLIAEVMIELGLPDESMKPIMLTWAKEAMRAISGSGSKLFAKESDWLPISDLQFHKPKDLLTVLSIQIKGEGGGCVKPSMDSNTDSCGCCENCSSTCEVTVGENNTHFYLSSNGKQYTLAKIKYFGSAVDDCGLPLIDEKAGRAVKQYIVW
;
A
#
# COMPACT_ATOMS: atom_id res chain seq x y z
N MET A 1 -16.08 -16.09 -5.03
CA MET A 1 -16.59 -14.87 -4.35
C MET A 1 -16.84 -13.82 -5.42
N ALA A 2 -18.02 -13.23 -5.41
CA ALA A 2 -18.32 -12.12 -6.31
C ALA A 2 -17.56 -10.87 -5.84
N THR A 3 -16.91 -10.20 -6.78
CA THR A 3 -16.18 -8.96 -6.53
C THR A 3 -16.75 -7.84 -7.38
N VAL A 4 -16.72 -6.63 -6.87
CA VAL A 4 -17.17 -5.42 -7.54
C VAL A 4 -15.95 -4.53 -7.82
N LYS A 5 -15.91 -3.93 -9.01
CA LYS A 5 -14.87 -2.95 -9.34
C LYS A 5 -15.07 -1.67 -8.53
N THR A 6 -14.00 -1.13 -7.99
CA THR A 6 -14.04 0.15 -7.26
C THR A 6 -14.63 1.27 -8.11
N SER A 7 -14.32 1.30 -9.41
CA SER A 7 -14.87 2.28 -10.34
C SER A 7 -16.40 2.20 -10.47
N THR A 8 -16.97 1.00 -10.47
CA THR A 8 -18.43 0.79 -10.52
C THR A 8 -19.08 1.30 -9.24
N LEU A 9 -18.51 0.97 -8.09
CA LEU A 9 -19.02 1.41 -6.80
C LEU A 9 -18.99 2.94 -6.66
N ILE A 10 -17.91 3.59 -7.12
CA ILE A 10 -17.82 5.06 -7.12
C ILE A 10 -18.86 5.67 -8.05
N ALA A 11 -19.08 5.10 -9.24
CA ALA A 11 -20.10 5.57 -10.16
C ALA A 11 -21.50 5.50 -9.54
N GLU A 12 -21.83 4.42 -8.83
CA GLU A 12 -23.08 4.29 -8.09
C GLU A 12 -23.24 5.37 -7.01
N VAL A 13 -22.18 5.62 -6.23
CA VAL A 13 -22.18 6.67 -5.19
C VAL A 13 -22.39 8.05 -5.81
N MET A 14 -21.74 8.34 -6.93
CA MET A 14 -21.89 9.61 -7.64
C MET A 14 -23.35 9.81 -8.11
N ILE A 15 -23.97 8.76 -8.63
CA ILE A 15 -25.39 8.80 -9.04
C ILE A 15 -26.30 9.06 -7.83
N GLU A 16 -26.09 8.36 -6.72
CA GLU A 16 -26.90 8.52 -5.50
C GLU A 16 -26.78 9.92 -4.89
N LEU A 17 -25.57 10.50 -4.94
CA LEU A 17 -25.33 11.85 -4.42
C LEU A 17 -25.69 12.95 -5.43
N GLY A 18 -26.11 12.59 -6.65
CA GLY A 18 -26.40 13.55 -7.69
C GLY A 18 -25.21 14.40 -8.12
N LEU A 19 -24.00 13.84 -8.06
CA LEU A 19 -22.76 14.52 -8.42
C LEU A 19 -22.41 14.25 -9.88
N PRO A 20 -22.59 15.21 -10.79
CA PRO A 20 -22.26 15.01 -12.21
C PRO A 20 -20.76 15.18 -12.51
N ASP A 21 -19.99 15.68 -11.55
CA ASP A 21 -18.62 16.10 -11.78
C ASP A 21 -17.62 14.97 -11.46
N GLU A 22 -16.88 14.57 -12.48
CA GLU A 22 -15.81 13.58 -12.37
C GLU A 22 -14.61 14.03 -11.52
N SER A 23 -14.52 15.31 -11.17
CA SER A 23 -13.43 15.86 -10.35
C SER A 23 -13.36 15.24 -8.96
N MET A 24 -14.48 14.71 -8.44
CA MET A 24 -14.55 14.03 -7.16
C MET A 24 -14.04 12.57 -7.18
N LYS A 25 -13.89 11.97 -8.35
CA LYS A 25 -13.44 10.57 -8.47
C LYS A 25 -12.12 10.27 -7.75
N PRO A 26 -11.05 11.09 -7.86
CA PRO A 26 -9.80 10.81 -7.17
C PRO A 26 -9.94 10.81 -5.65
N ILE A 27 -10.75 11.71 -5.11
CA ILE A 27 -11.03 11.80 -3.67
C ILE A 27 -11.81 10.57 -3.22
N MET A 28 -12.85 10.18 -3.95
CA MET A 28 -13.64 8.99 -3.65
C MET A 28 -12.83 7.71 -3.74
N LEU A 29 -11.87 7.62 -4.67
CA LEU A 29 -10.92 6.50 -4.76
C LEU A 29 -10.04 6.42 -3.51
N THR A 30 -9.59 7.55 -2.99
CA THR A 30 -8.83 7.60 -1.75
C THR A 30 -9.67 7.11 -0.58
N TRP A 31 -10.90 7.60 -0.45
CA TRP A 31 -11.83 7.15 0.60
C TRP A 31 -12.18 5.66 0.49
N ALA A 32 -12.35 5.14 -0.72
CA ALA A 32 -12.57 3.72 -0.94
C ALA A 32 -11.39 2.88 -0.44
N LYS A 33 -10.16 3.30 -0.71
CA LYS A 33 -8.94 2.65 -0.20
C LYS A 33 -8.84 2.71 1.31
N GLU A 34 -9.17 3.86 1.92
CA GLU A 34 -9.20 4.02 3.38
C GLU A 34 -10.27 3.13 4.03
N ALA A 35 -11.45 3.08 3.44
CA ALA A 35 -12.52 2.19 3.90
C ALA A 35 -12.09 0.72 3.84
N MET A 36 -11.45 0.31 2.76
CA MET A 36 -10.95 -1.05 2.63
C MET A 36 -9.88 -1.39 3.68
N ARG A 37 -8.99 -0.44 3.99
CA ARG A 37 -8.01 -0.60 5.07
C ARG A 37 -8.69 -0.75 6.43
N ALA A 38 -9.70 0.06 6.72
CA ALA A 38 -10.46 0.00 7.97
C ALA A 38 -11.24 -1.32 8.11
N ILE A 39 -11.89 -1.77 7.04
CA ILE A 39 -12.65 -3.03 7.02
C ILE A 39 -11.72 -4.23 7.13
N SER A 40 -10.54 -4.17 6.51
CA SER A 40 -9.58 -5.27 6.52
C SER A 40 -9.00 -5.56 7.91
N GLY A 41 -8.93 -4.57 8.77
CA GLY A 41 -8.60 -4.77 10.17
C GLY A 41 -9.64 -5.59 10.95
N SER A 42 -10.85 -5.75 10.41
CA SER A 42 -11.96 -6.48 11.03
C SER A 42 -12.20 -7.91 10.49
N GLY A 43 -11.23 -8.51 9.79
CA GLY A 43 -11.28 -9.91 9.35
C GLY A 43 -11.62 -10.14 7.88
N SER A 44 -11.60 -9.14 7.03
CA SER A 44 -11.64 -9.36 5.58
C SER A 44 -10.35 -10.05 5.12
N LYS A 45 -10.46 -10.94 4.14
CA LYS A 45 -9.36 -11.77 3.64
C LYS A 45 -8.34 -10.92 2.87
N LEU A 46 -7.57 -10.14 3.58
CA LEU A 46 -6.35 -9.57 3.03
C LEU A 46 -5.28 -10.64 2.99
N PHE A 47 -4.70 -10.83 1.84
CA PHE A 47 -3.59 -11.75 1.70
C PHE A 47 -2.28 -11.00 1.97
N ALA A 48 -1.49 -11.55 2.88
CA ALA A 48 -0.10 -11.14 3.01
C ALA A 48 0.63 -11.57 1.74
N LYS A 49 1.24 -10.61 1.09
CA LYS A 49 2.02 -10.80 -0.14
C LYS A 49 3.45 -10.32 0.08
N GLU A 50 4.33 -10.84 -0.73
CA GLU A 50 5.72 -10.44 -0.77
C GLU A 50 6.08 -10.07 -2.21
N SER A 51 6.63 -8.88 -2.43
CA SER A 51 7.08 -8.48 -3.76
C SER A 51 8.35 -9.23 -4.17
N ASP A 52 8.66 -9.23 -5.45
CA ASP A 52 10.01 -9.52 -5.90
C ASP A 52 10.99 -8.43 -5.41
N TRP A 53 12.29 -8.67 -5.60
CA TRP A 53 13.28 -7.64 -5.35
C TRP A 53 13.15 -6.53 -6.39
N LEU A 54 12.74 -5.35 -5.94
CA LEU A 54 12.51 -4.16 -6.76
C LEU A 54 13.79 -3.33 -6.85
N PRO A 55 14.14 -2.82 -8.03
CA PRO A 55 15.30 -1.95 -8.18
C PRO A 55 15.07 -0.60 -7.47
N ILE A 56 16.09 -0.15 -6.74
CA ILE A 56 16.13 1.20 -6.16
C ILE A 56 16.88 2.11 -7.14
N SER A 57 16.25 3.17 -7.58
CA SER A 57 16.84 4.20 -8.44
C SER A 57 16.63 5.56 -7.81
N ASP A 58 17.71 6.34 -7.68
CA ASP A 58 17.67 7.66 -7.02
C ASP A 58 17.01 7.63 -5.62
N LEU A 59 17.33 6.63 -4.82
CA LEU A 59 16.76 6.40 -3.50
C LEU A 59 15.24 6.10 -3.51
N GLN A 60 14.67 5.74 -4.64
CA GLN A 60 13.24 5.47 -4.80
C GLN A 60 13.00 4.07 -5.37
N PHE A 61 11.87 3.48 -5.00
CA PHE A 61 11.36 2.25 -5.59
C PHE A 61 9.83 2.28 -5.64
N HIS A 62 9.29 1.61 -6.65
CA HIS A 62 7.86 1.64 -6.92
C HIS A 62 7.04 0.89 -5.87
N LYS A 63 5.89 1.45 -5.52
CA LYS A 63 4.86 0.73 -4.76
C LYS A 63 4.19 -0.32 -5.66
N PRO A 64 3.93 -1.53 -5.13
CA PRO A 64 3.02 -2.46 -5.79
C PRO A 64 1.64 -1.82 -6.00
N LYS A 65 1.04 -2.05 -7.17
CA LYS A 65 -0.27 -1.46 -7.51
C LYS A 65 -1.41 -1.94 -6.60
N ASP A 66 -1.29 -3.16 -6.12
CA ASP A 66 -2.26 -3.81 -5.24
C ASP A 66 -1.98 -3.60 -3.74
N LEU A 67 -1.02 -2.74 -3.39
CA LEU A 67 -0.64 -2.48 -2.01
C LEU A 67 -1.74 -1.72 -1.27
N LEU A 68 -2.18 -2.29 -0.15
CA LEU A 68 -3.09 -1.63 0.80
C LEU A 68 -2.34 -1.16 2.06
N THR A 69 -1.59 -2.05 2.68
CA THR A 69 -0.87 -1.78 3.92
C THR A 69 0.49 -2.45 3.91
N VAL A 70 1.52 -1.72 4.23
CA VAL A 70 2.89 -2.24 4.35
C VAL A 70 3.05 -2.94 5.69
N LEU A 71 3.59 -4.15 5.67
CA LEU A 71 3.99 -4.88 6.86
C LEU A 71 5.46 -4.66 7.18
N SER A 72 6.32 -4.80 6.18
CA SER A 72 7.75 -4.57 6.33
C SER A 72 8.42 -4.30 4.99
N ILE A 73 9.53 -3.60 5.04
CA ILE A 73 10.41 -3.36 3.89
C ILE A 73 11.78 -3.91 4.24
N GLN A 74 12.39 -4.59 3.28
CA GLN A 74 13.78 -5.05 3.35
C GLN A 74 14.56 -4.40 2.22
N ILE A 75 15.79 -4.02 2.49
CA ILE A 75 16.70 -3.45 1.50
C ILE A 75 18.02 -4.22 1.50
N LYS A 76 18.67 -4.34 0.36
CA LYS A 76 19.99 -4.92 0.24
C LYS A 76 20.83 -4.19 -0.80
N GLY A 77 22.13 -4.20 -0.60
CA GLY A 77 23.13 -3.75 -1.55
C GLY A 77 23.81 -4.90 -2.26
N GLU A 78 24.72 -4.60 -3.15
CA GLU A 78 25.55 -5.61 -3.82
C GLU A 78 26.45 -6.34 -2.79
N GLY A 79 26.33 -7.66 -2.74
CA GLY A 79 27.16 -8.52 -1.89
C GLY A 79 26.84 -8.45 -0.39
N GLY A 80 25.84 -7.72 0.02
CA GLY A 80 25.44 -7.57 1.42
C GLY A 80 24.22 -8.41 1.80
N GLY A 81 24.05 -8.65 3.11
CA GLY A 81 22.83 -9.18 3.69
C GLY A 81 21.68 -8.18 3.60
N CYS A 82 20.45 -8.66 3.77
CA CYS A 82 19.30 -7.76 3.81
C CYS A 82 19.22 -7.01 5.16
N VAL A 83 18.69 -5.80 5.10
CA VAL A 83 18.54 -4.90 6.23
C VAL A 83 17.08 -4.39 6.26
N LYS A 84 16.50 -4.22 7.43
CA LYS A 84 15.23 -3.54 7.60
C LYS A 84 15.44 -2.07 7.95
N PRO A 85 15.06 -1.14 7.09
CA PRO A 85 15.06 0.28 7.42
C PRO A 85 13.95 0.61 8.41
N SER A 86 14.09 1.72 9.12
CA SER A 86 13.01 2.26 9.94
C SER A 86 11.90 2.86 9.07
N MET A 87 10.65 2.51 9.36
CA MET A 87 9.48 3.04 8.66
C MET A 87 9.00 4.37 9.24
N ASP A 88 9.42 4.71 10.45
CA ASP A 88 9.07 5.94 11.16
C ASP A 88 10.32 6.65 11.66
N SER A 89 10.22 7.97 11.76
CA SER A 89 11.25 8.80 12.36
C SER A 89 11.48 8.54 13.86
N ASN A 90 10.66 7.71 14.47
CA ASN A 90 10.83 7.26 15.86
C ASN A 90 11.82 6.11 15.93
N THR A 91 12.95 6.36 16.52
CA THR A 91 14.05 5.42 16.71
C THR A 91 13.73 4.21 17.61
N ASP A 92 12.56 4.19 18.24
CA ASP A 92 12.18 3.15 19.22
C ASP A 92 11.64 1.85 18.61
N SER A 93 11.45 1.80 17.29
CA SER A 93 10.84 0.66 16.59
C SER A 93 11.82 -0.20 15.78
N CYS A 94 13.11 -0.10 16.04
CA CYS A 94 14.10 -0.98 15.41
C CYS A 94 14.00 -2.40 15.96
N GLY A 95 13.07 -3.18 15.39
CA GLY A 95 12.91 -4.60 15.71
C GLY A 95 13.93 -5.48 14.99
N CYS A 96 14.51 -6.44 15.70
CA CYS A 96 15.35 -7.48 15.07
C CYS A 96 14.49 -8.45 14.25
N CYS A 97 14.95 -8.81 13.08
CA CYS A 97 14.38 -9.89 12.27
C CYS A 97 15.28 -11.10 12.28
N GLU A 98 14.68 -12.28 12.23
CA GLU A 98 15.41 -13.55 12.30
C GLU A 98 16.46 -13.70 11.18
N ASN A 99 16.28 -13.05 10.03
CA ASN A 99 17.16 -13.15 8.87
C ASN A 99 17.70 -11.83 8.31
N CYS A 100 17.40 -10.71 8.96
CA CYS A 100 17.88 -9.38 8.55
C CYS A 100 18.33 -8.57 9.74
N SER A 101 19.43 -7.84 9.59
CA SER A 101 19.82 -6.81 10.56
C SER A 101 18.83 -5.65 10.44
N SER A 102 18.42 -5.06 11.57
CA SER A 102 17.70 -3.79 11.53
C SER A 102 18.68 -2.62 11.55
N THR A 103 18.33 -1.55 10.84
CA THR A 103 19.07 -0.30 10.91
C THR A 103 18.13 0.86 11.14
N CYS A 104 18.47 1.71 12.11
CA CYS A 104 17.78 2.97 12.37
C CYS A 104 18.38 4.14 11.58
N GLU A 105 19.49 3.93 10.89
CA GLU A 105 20.18 4.96 10.12
C GLU A 105 19.48 5.30 8.81
N VAL A 106 18.78 4.32 8.23
CA VAL A 106 18.03 4.48 6.99
C VAL A 106 16.55 4.52 7.31
N THR A 107 15.88 5.59 6.90
CA THR A 107 14.44 5.76 7.03
C THR A 107 13.76 5.65 5.68
N VAL A 108 12.51 5.17 5.68
CA VAL A 108 11.67 5.08 4.49
C VAL A 108 10.50 6.04 4.63
N GLY A 109 10.37 6.94 3.66
CA GLY A 109 9.19 7.74 3.45
C GLY A 109 8.39 7.24 2.26
N GLU A 110 7.19 7.78 2.07
CA GLU A 110 6.33 7.40 0.96
C GLU A 110 5.62 8.59 0.32
N ASN A 111 5.38 8.48 -0.97
CA ASN A 111 4.44 9.30 -1.70
C ASN A 111 3.37 8.40 -2.35
N ASN A 112 2.55 8.94 -3.25
CA ASN A 112 1.44 8.18 -3.84
C ASN A 112 1.88 6.96 -4.68
N THR A 113 3.08 6.98 -5.26
CA THR A 113 3.53 5.97 -6.24
C THR A 113 4.82 5.28 -5.85
N HIS A 114 5.62 5.86 -4.97
CA HIS A 114 6.96 5.39 -4.61
C HIS A 114 7.18 5.38 -3.11
N PHE A 115 8.11 4.53 -2.68
CA PHE A 115 8.84 4.66 -1.42
C PHE A 115 10.18 5.33 -1.70
N TYR A 116 10.67 6.11 -0.76
CA TYR A 116 11.97 6.75 -0.86
C TYR A 116 12.78 6.53 0.42
N LEU A 117 14.08 6.32 0.22
CA LEU A 117 15.05 6.14 1.30
C LEU A 117 15.67 7.47 1.68
N SER A 118 16.08 7.60 2.93
CA SER A 118 16.94 8.70 3.36
C SER A 118 18.30 8.64 2.66
N SER A 119 19.04 9.75 2.67
CA SER A 119 20.36 9.89 2.02
C SER A 119 21.38 8.83 2.43
N ASN A 120 21.23 8.26 3.62
CA ASN A 120 22.07 7.16 4.13
C ASN A 120 21.83 5.81 3.44
N GLY A 121 20.81 5.71 2.60
CA GLY A 121 20.45 4.50 1.86
C GLY A 121 21.09 4.33 0.49
N LYS A 122 22.07 5.16 0.11
CA LYS A 122 22.69 5.15 -1.23
C LYS A 122 23.36 3.83 -1.62
N GLN A 123 23.85 3.07 -0.65
CA GLN A 123 24.49 1.77 -0.89
C GLN A 123 23.51 0.64 -1.21
N TYR A 124 22.23 0.85 -0.98
CA TYR A 124 21.20 -0.15 -1.21
C TYR A 124 20.65 -0.03 -2.63
N THR A 125 20.56 -1.14 -3.33
CA THR A 125 20.17 -1.21 -4.75
C THR A 125 18.87 -1.96 -5.00
N LEU A 126 18.44 -2.79 -4.04
CA LEU A 126 17.23 -3.61 -4.15
C LEU A 126 16.36 -3.47 -2.89
N ALA A 127 15.08 -3.46 -3.08
CA ALA A 127 14.09 -3.44 -2.01
C ALA A 127 13.05 -4.55 -2.20
N LYS A 128 12.58 -5.11 -1.09
CA LYS A 128 11.51 -6.10 -1.04
C LYS A 128 10.46 -5.66 -0.05
N ILE A 129 9.20 -5.72 -0.46
CA ILE A 129 8.09 -5.26 0.35
C ILE A 129 7.24 -6.46 0.75
N LYS A 130 7.00 -6.62 2.04
CA LYS A 130 5.96 -7.49 2.57
C LYS A 130 4.75 -6.62 2.92
N TYR A 131 3.60 -6.96 2.38
CA TYR A 131 2.42 -6.10 2.46
C TYR A 131 1.12 -6.89 2.42
N PHE A 132 0.06 -6.24 2.86
CA PHE A 132 -1.28 -6.69 2.55
C PHE A 132 -1.74 -6.06 1.24
N GLY A 133 -2.20 -6.90 0.33
CA GLY A 133 -2.71 -6.49 -0.97
C GLY A 133 -4.09 -7.05 -1.25
N SER A 134 -4.78 -6.46 -2.20
CA SER A 134 -6.03 -6.97 -2.73
C SER A 134 -5.89 -7.31 -4.21
N ALA A 135 -6.79 -8.14 -4.74
CA ALA A 135 -6.91 -8.27 -6.17
C ALA A 135 -7.21 -6.90 -6.80
N VAL A 136 -6.61 -6.63 -7.95
CA VAL A 136 -6.80 -5.38 -8.68
C VAL A 136 -7.44 -5.66 -10.05
N ASP A 137 -8.15 -4.68 -10.58
CA ASP A 137 -8.67 -4.73 -11.93
C ASP A 137 -7.60 -4.37 -12.98
N ASP A 138 -7.98 -4.34 -14.25
CA ASP A 138 -7.08 -4.00 -15.37
C ASP A 138 -6.48 -2.59 -15.29
N CYS A 139 -7.12 -1.70 -14.53
CA CYS A 139 -6.65 -0.33 -14.28
C CYS A 139 -5.78 -0.22 -13.01
N GLY A 140 -5.52 -1.32 -12.31
CA GLY A 140 -4.77 -1.35 -11.05
C GLY A 140 -5.58 -0.85 -9.84
N LEU A 141 -6.90 -0.76 -9.95
CA LEU A 141 -7.78 -0.41 -8.84
C LEU A 141 -8.19 -1.65 -8.04
N PRO A 142 -8.30 -1.55 -6.70
CA PRO A 142 -8.69 -2.68 -5.88
C PRO A 142 -10.05 -3.25 -6.28
N LEU A 143 -10.17 -4.57 -6.32
CA LEU A 143 -11.44 -5.27 -6.39
C LEU A 143 -11.99 -5.43 -4.97
N ILE A 144 -13.25 -5.10 -4.79
CA ILE A 144 -13.93 -5.10 -3.50
C ILE A 144 -14.85 -6.33 -3.43
N ASP A 145 -14.81 -7.07 -2.33
CA ASP A 145 -15.80 -8.11 -2.07
C ASP A 145 -17.20 -7.48 -2.06
N GLU A 146 -18.15 -8.10 -2.73
CA GLU A 146 -19.53 -7.61 -2.81
C GLU A 146 -20.16 -7.34 -1.43
N LYS A 147 -19.82 -8.15 -0.43
CA LYS A 147 -20.28 -7.93 0.95
C LYS A 147 -19.66 -6.70 1.58
N ALA A 148 -18.39 -6.45 1.30
CA ALA A 148 -17.68 -5.27 1.79
C ALA A 148 -18.07 -4.02 1.00
N GLY A 149 -18.55 -4.16 -0.23
CA GLY A 149 -18.93 -3.04 -1.10
C GLY A 149 -19.94 -2.12 -0.47
N ARG A 150 -20.93 -2.65 0.24
CA ARG A 150 -21.92 -1.84 0.95
C ARG A 150 -21.33 -0.99 2.07
N ALA A 151 -20.40 -1.56 2.84
CA ALA A 151 -19.71 -0.84 3.91
C ALA A 151 -18.78 0.25 3.34
N VAL A 152 -18.06 -0.04 2.26
CA VAL A 152 -17.21 0.93 1.55
C VAL A 152 -18.08 2.08 1.00
N LYS A 153 -19.23 1.76 0.40
CA LYS A 153 -20.16 2.75 -0.10
C LYS A 153 -20.68 3.69 1.01
N GLN A 154 -21.09 3.13 2.14
CA GLN A 154 -21.51 3.93 3.30
C GLN A 154 -20.38 4.81 3.84
N TYR A 155 -19.15 4.32 3.87
CA TYR A 155 -18.01 5.12 4.30
C TYR A 155 -17.75 6.32 3.39
N ILE A 156 -17.93 6.18 2.08
CA ILE A 156 -17.74 7.27 1.12
C ILE A 156 -18.86 8.33 1.24
N VAL A 157 -20.09 7.90 1.53
CA VAL A 157 -21.27 8.79 1.61
C VAL A 157 -21.31 9.58 2.93
N TRP A 158 -20.61 9.11 3.95
CA TRP A 158 -20.51 9.77 5.26
C TRP A 158 -19.45 10.86 5.29
#